data_f2e6e5b3fcfcda46e340ea1d53830ff8
#
_entry.id   f2e6e5b3fcfcda46e340ea1d53830ff8
#
_cell.length_a   1.000
_cell.length_b   1.000
_cell.length_c   1.000
_cell.angle_alpha   90.00
_cell.angle_beta   90.00
_cell.angle_gamma   90.00
#
_symmetry.space_group_name_H-M   'P 1'
#
loop_
_entity.id
_entity.type
_entity.pdbx_description
1 polymer ?
#
loop_
_entity_poly.entity_id
_entity_poly.type
_entity_poly.pdbx_seq_one_letter_code
_entity_poly.pdbx_strand_id
1 'polypeptide(L)'
;MANGIYKITDEFEEKLAHYTGAKYAVTVDNMSNGLFLALYYEHLVMNRTEDTITIPSRTYPSVPCEVIHAGLKVDFEPVEGKTIKGAYQMKGSNVWDSALSFTADMYVPKSHMCISFTGPYKHFKLSKGGAILTDDYEAYLWFRRARY
;
A
#
# COMPACT_ATOMS: atom_id res chain seq x y z
N MET A 1 25.46 3.94 -2.03
CA MET A 1 25.60 3.86 -0.56
C MET A 1 24.93 5.09 0.03
N ALA A 2 23.80 4.92 0.68
CA ALA A 2 23.09 6.02 1.34
C ALA A 2 23.93 6.43 2.56
N ASN A 3 24.36 7.67 2.58
CA ASN A 3 25.04 8.25 3.73
C ASN A 3 24.11 8.14 4.95
N GLY A 4 24.55 7.44 5.99
CA GLY A 4 24.04 7.21 7.35
C GLY A 4 22.78 7.87 7.92
N ILE A 5 22.20 8.85 7.28
CA ILE A 5 21.03 9.62 7.75
C ILE A 5 19.75 8.76 7.72
N TYR A 6 19.63 7.82 6.79
CA TYR A 6 18.44 6.97 6.65
C TYR A 6 18.69 5.49 7.01
N LYS A 7 19.82 5.18 7.65
CA LYS A 7 20.21 3.81 7.97
C LYS A 7 19.14 3.04 8.74
N ILE A 8 18.51 3.67 9.74
CA ILE A 8 17.46 3.04 10.55
C ILE A 8 16.22 2.73 9.70
N THR A 9 15.87 3.64 8.78
CA THR A 9 14.75 3.43 7.86
C THR A 9 15.04 2.27 6.90
N ASP A 10 16.24 2.23 6.33
CA ASP A 10 16.65 1.15 5.41
C ASP A 10 16.65 -0.21 6.12
N GLU A 11 17.19 -0.31 7.34
CA GLU A 11 17.17 -1.53 8.15
C GLU A 11 15.74 -1.96 8.51
N PHE A 12 14.85 -1.02 8.77
CA PHE A 12 13.45 -1.30 9.04
C PHE A 12 12.71 -1.82 7.81
N GLU A 13 12.93 -1.21 6.66
CA GLU A 13 12.36 -1.62 5.37
C GLU A 13 12.84 -3.03 4.97
N GLU A 14 14.12 -3.34 5.16
CA GLU A 14 14.66 -4.69 4.94
C GLU A 14 13.99 -5.74 5.83
N LYS A 15 13.80 -5.44 7.11
CA LYS A 15 13.12 -6.35 8.04
C LYS A 15 11.64 -6.53 7.71
N LEU A 16 10.95 -5.46 7.28
CA LEU A 16 9.57 -5.54 6.83
C LEU A 16 9.44 -6.41 5.60
N ALA A 17 10.27 -6.19 4.59
CA ALA A 17 10.28 -6.99 3.37
C ALA A 17 10.53 -8.47 3.69
N HIS A 18 11.56 -8.77 4.50
CA HIS A 18 11.88 -10.15 4.90
C HIS A 18 10.72 -10.81 5.66
N TYR A 19 10.11 -10.12 6.62
CA TYR A 19 9.01 -10.69 7.43
C TYR A 19 7.76 -10.97 6.59
N THR A 20 7.43 -10.08 5.67
CA THR A 20 6.22 -10.17 4.85
C THR A 20 6.37 -11.05 3.61
N GLY A 21 7.60 -11.44 3.26
CA GLY A 21 7.90 -12.20 2.05
C GLY A 21 7.97 -11.34 0.77
N ALA A 22 7.94 -10.03 0.89
CA ALA A 22 8.14 -9.11 -0.22
C ALA A 22 9.64 -8.99 -0.55
N LYS A 23 9.98 -8.59 -1.78
CA LYS A 23 11.38 -8.27 -2.12
C LYS A 23 11.82 -6.92 -1.56
N TYR A 24 10.90 -5.96 -1.56
CA TYR A 24 11.16 -4.59 -1.15
C TYR A 24 10.01 -4.05 -0.30
N ALA A 25 10.35 -3.16 0.63
CA ALA A 25 9.39 -2.35 1.37
C ALA A 25 9.83 -0.88 1.32
N VAL A 26 8.86 0.01 1.23
CA VAL A 26 9.09 1.46 1.30
C VAL A 26 8.17 2.04 2.34
N THR A 27 8.73 2.61 3.41
CA THR A 27 7.94 3.27 4.46
C THR A 27 7.40 4.61 3.96
N VAL A 28 6.21 4.93 4.41
CA VAL A 28 5.47 6.16 4.14
C VAL A 28 4.93 6.75 5.45
N ASP A 29 4.57 8.02 5.45
CA ASP A 29 4.05 8.71 6.63
C ASP A 29 2.69 8.17 7.09
N ASN A 30 1.88 7.67 6.17
CA ASN A 30 0.64 6.95 6.44
C ASN A 30 0.26 6.05 5.26
N MET A 31 -0.62 5.07 5.50
CA MET A 31 -1.03 4.13 4.47
C MET A 31 -1.87 4.79 3.35
N SER A 32 -2.65 5.83 3.66
CA SER A 32 -3.44 6.53 2.63
C SER A 32 -2.52 7.09 1.53
N ASN A 33 -1.43 7.77 1.93
CA ASN A 33 -0.42 8.22 0.97
C ASN A 33 0.25 7.03 0.24
N GLY A 34 0.43 5.91 0.91
CA GLY A 34 0.92 4.69 0.25
C GLY A 34 -0.03 4.19 -0.83
N LEU A 35 -1.34 4.17 -0.57
CA LEU A 35 -2.36 3.81 -1.57
C LEU A 35 -2.35 4.79 -2.76
N PHE A 36 -2.31 6.09 -2.46
CA PHE A 36 -2.19 7.11 -3.51
C PHE A 36 -0.96 6.87 -4.39
N LEU A 37 0.22 6.72 -3.81
CA LEU A 37 1.46 6.52 -4.56
C LEU A 37 1.43 5.24 -5.40
N ALA A 38 0.89 4.15 -4.87
CA ALA A 38 0.79 2.88 -5.57
C ALA A 38 -0.17 2.95 -6.77
N LEU A 39 -1.35 3.55 -6.59
CA LEU A 39 -2.32 3.77 -7.66
C LEU A 39 -1.78 4.73 -8.73
N TYR A 40 -1.18 5.84 -8.30
CA TYR A 40 -0.58 6.82 -9.20
C TYR A 40 0.54 6.20 -10.05
N TYR A 41 1.41 5.39 -9.43
CA TYR A 41 2.47 4.68 -10.14
C TYR A 41 1.90 3.76 -11.21
N GLU A 42 0.98 2.88 -10.84
CA GLU A 42 0.39 1.95 -11.82
C GLU A 42 -0.34 2.67 -12.95
N HIS A 43 -1.10 3.69 -12.64
CA HIS A 43 -1.95 4.34 -13.63
C HIS A 43 -1.18 5.33 -14.51
N LEU A 44 -0.44 6.26 -13.93
CA LEU A 44 0.23 7.32 -14.68
C LEU A 44 1.66 6.98 -15.09
N VAL A 45 2.42 6.28 -14.25
CA VAL A 45 3.81 5.93 -14.57
C VAL A 45 3.88 4.70 -15.47
N MET A 46 3.07 3.67 -15.18
CA MET A 46 2.98 2.45 -15.99
C MET A 46 1.99 2.53 -17.14
N ASN A 47 1.31 3.67 -17.29
CA ASN A 47 0.37 3.92 -18.41
C ASN A 47 -0.75 2.88 -18.52
N ARG A 48 -1.35 2.45 -17.41
CA ARG A 48 -2.49 1.55 -17.43
C ARG A 48 -3.71 2.24 -18.02
N THR A 49 -4.45 1.49 -18.82
CA THR A 49 -5.67 1.98 -19.50
C THR A 49 -6.92 1.88 -18.63
N GLU A 50 -6.92 1.03 -17.60
CA GLU A 50 -8.03 0.92 -16.65
C GLU A 50 -8.13 2.18 -15.81
N ASP A 51 -9.22 2.91 -15.91
CA ASP A 51 -9.44 4.18 -15.20
C ASP A 51 -10.39 4.05 -14.00
N THR A 52 -10.94 2.86 -13.78
CA THR A 52 -11.93 2.59 -12.74
C THR A 52 -11.41 1.56 -11.75
N ILE A 53 -11.43 1.91 -10.48
CA ILE A 53 -11.03 1.04 -9.38
C ILE A 53 -12.26 0.65 -8.57
N THR A 54 -12.54 -0.65 -8.51
CA THR A 54 -13.62 -1.18 -7.70
C THR A 54 -13.11 -1.56 -6.31
N ILE A 55 -13.73 -1.00 -5.29
CA ILE A 55 -13.39 -1.21 -3.88
C ILE A 55 -14.62 -1.66 -3.10
N PRO A 56 -14.45 -2.29 -1.93
CA PRO A 56 -15.57 -2.65 -1.07
C PRO A 56 -16.36 -1.42 -0.62
N SER A 57 -17.70 -1.51 -0.61
CA SER A 57 -18.58 -0.41 -0.18
C SER A 57 -18.42 -0.05 1.31
N ARG A 58 -17.78 -0.93 2.10
CA ARG A 58 -17.46 -0.70 3.51
C ARG A 58 -15.96 -0.72 3.72
N THR A 59 -15.31 0.39 3.43
CA THR A 59 -13.88 0.62 3.64
C THR A 59 -13.65 1.92 4.40
N TYR A 60 -12.38 2.18 4.73
CA TYR A 60 -12.02 3.44 5.40
C TYR A 60 -12.22 4.63 4.45
N PRO A 61 -12.77 5.76 4.92
CA PRO A 61 -13.14 6.89 4.05
C PRO A 61 -12.01 7.45 3.19
N SER A 62 -10.74 7.34 3.60
CA SER A 62 -9.62 7.81 2.78
C SER A 62 -9.40 6.96 1.53
N VAL A 63 -9.80 5.68 1.52
CA VAL A 63 -9.53 4.78 0.39
C VAL A 63 -10.15 5.29 -0.92
N PRO A 64 -11.47 5.58 -1.01
CA PRO A 64 -12.03 6.18 -2.21
C PRO A 64 -11.45 7.58 -2.52
N CYS A 65 -11.06 8.36 -1.51
CA CYS A 65 -10.42 9.65 -1.73
C CYS A 65 -9.09 9.49 -2.46
N GLU A 66 -8.26 8.52 -2.07
CA GLU A 66 -6.96 8.31 -2.72
C GLU A 66 -7.09 7.78 -4.15
N VAL A 67 -8.13 7.02 -4.46
CA VAL A 67 -8.44 6.64 -5.86
C VAL A 67 -8.71 7.89 -6.70
N ILE A 68 -9.55 8.80 -6.18
CA ILE A 68 -9.90 10.06 -6.87
C ILE A 68 -8.67 10.97 -6.98
N HIS A 69 -7.85 11.09 -5.92
CA HIS A 69 -6.61 11.86 -5.95
C HIS A 69 -5.62 11.33 -6.99
N ALA A 70 -5.58 10.03 -7.23
CA ALA A 70 -4.78 9.44 -8.29
C ALA A 70 -5.34 9.67 -9.71
N GLY A 71 -6.44 10.41 -9.84
CA GLY A 71 -7.08 10.72 -11.13
C GLY A 71 -7.97 9.61 -11.68
N LEU A 72 -8.35 8.64 -10.82
CA LEU A 72 -9.12 7.46 -11.17
C LEU A 72 -10.59 7.58 -10.75
N LYS A 73 -11.43 6.75 -11.33
CA LYS A 73 -12.84 6.62 -10.97
C LYS A 73 -13.01 5.55 -9.91
N VAL A 74 -13.93 5.77 -9.00
CA VAL A 74 -14.30 4.78 -7.96
C VAL A 74 -15.58 4.08 -8.35
N ASP A 75 -15.57 2.75 -8.24
CA ASP A 75 -16.75 1.91 -8.20
C ASP A 75 -16.81 1.13 -6.89
N PHE A 76 -18.02 0.80 -6.42
CA PHE A 76 -18.21 0.14 -5.14
C PHE A 76 -18.89 -1.21 -5.32
N GLU A 77 -18.24 -2.29 -4.83
CA GLU A 77 -18.90 -3.57 -4.72
C GLU A 77 -19.57 -3.72 -3.35
N PRO A 78 -20.82 -4.21 -3.31
CA PRO A 78 -21.51 -4.48 -2.05
C PRO A 78 -20.73 -5.47 -1.20
N VAL A 79 -20.64 -5.19 0.10
CA VAL A 79 -20.08 -6.11 1.10
C VAL A 79 -21.19 -6.50 2.06
N GLU A 80 -21.50 -7.80 2.14
CA GLU A 80 -22.40 -8.32 3.14
C GLU A 80 -21.71 -8.37 4.51
N GLY A 81 -22.39 -7.85 5.53
CA GLY A 81 -21.92 -7.90 6.91
C GLY A 81 -21.05 -6.73 7.35
N LYS A 82 -20.08 -7.00 8.23
CA LYS A 82 -19.16 -6.01 8.81
C LYS A 82 -17.94 -5.82 7.90
N THR A 83 -17.16 -4.76 8.18
CA THR A 83 -15.91 -4.41 7.50
C THR A 83 -15.06 -5.63 7.12
N ILE A 84 -14.45 -5.61 5.93
CA ILE A 84 -13.53 -6.66 5.48
C ILE A 84 -12.40 -6.82 6.49
N LYS A 85 -12.17 -8.06 6.89
CA LYS A 85 -11.01 -8.44 7.71
C LYS A 85 -9.89 -8.91 6.77
N GLY A 86 -8.67 -8.51 7.06
CA GLY A 86 -7.50 -8.92 6.28
C GLY A 86 -7.16 -7.93 5.16
N ALA A 87 -6.70 -8.46 4.04
CA ALA A 87 -6.31 -7.69 2.86
C ALA A 87 -7.29 -7.90 1.70
N TYR A 88 -7.45 -6.89 0.85
CA TYR A 88 -8.23 -6.99 -0.38
C TYR A 88 -7.55 -6.26 -1.53
N GLN A 89 -7.75 -6.76 -2.74
CA GLN A 89 -7.28 -6.11 -3.95
C GLN A 89 -8.23 -4.95 -4.32
N MET A 90 -7.67 -3.82 -4.66
CA MET A 90 -8.37 -2.73 -5.31
C MET A 90 -8.51 -3.10 -6.80
N LYS A 91 -9.65 -3.70 -7.18
CA LYS A 91 -9.86 -4.31 -8.49
C LYS A 91 -9.72 -3.27 -9.60
N GLY A 92 -9.08 -3.63 -10.70
CA GLY A 92 -8.64 -2.71 -11.74
C GLY A 92 -7.18 -2.27 -11.58
N SER A 93 -6.52 -2.69 -10.48
CA SER A 93 -5.10 -2.45 -10.22
C SER A 93 -4.43 -3.67 -9.57
N ASN A 94 -3.10 -3.64 -9.41
CA ASN A 94 -2.38 -4.61 -8.56
C ASN A 94 -2.15 -4.07 -7.14
N VAL A 95 -2.85 -3.01 -6.77
CA VAL A 95 -2.75 -2.42 -5.43
C VAL A 95 -3.65 -3.17 -4.45
N TRP A 96 -3.12 -3.46 -3.26
CA TRP A 96 -3.83 -4.14 -2.19
C TRP A 96 -3.90 -3.27 -0.95
N ASP A 97 -5.10 -3.12 -0.41
CA ASP A 97 -5.30 -2.56 0.92
C ASP A 97 -5.14 -3.67 1.95
N SER A 98 -4.08 -3.58 2.74
CA SER A 98 -3.75 -4.51 3.82
C SER A 98 -3.76 -3.80 5.19
N ALA A 99 -4.64 -2.80 5.35
CA ALA A 99 -4.72 -2.00 6.56
C ALA A 99 -4.98 -2.83 7.84
N LEU A 100 -5.64 -3.97 7.71
CA LEU A 100 -6.00 -4.87 8.81
C LEU A 100 -5.30 -6.24 8.73
N SER A 101 -4.23 -6.33 7.94
CA SER A 101 -3.43 -7.55 7.81
C SER A 101 -1.95 -7.24 7.97
N PHE A 102 -1.29 -7.97 8.88
CA PHE A 102 0.17 -7.94 9.03
C PHE A 102 0.64 -9.27 9.63
N THR A 103 1.06 -10.16 8.75
CA THR A 103 1.53 -11.51 9.12
C THR A 103 2.78 -11.88 8.34
N ALA A 104 3.51 -12.90 8.81
CA ALA A 104 4.62 -13.47 8.05
C ALA A 104 4.12 -13.99 6.70
N ASP A 105 4.95 -13.83 5.68
CA ASP A 105 4.74 -14.32 4.32
C ASP A 105 3.40 -13.93 3.67
N MET A 106 2.87 -12.77 4.06
CA MET A 106 1.58 -12.28 3.57
C MET A 106 1.61 -11.69 2.16
N TYR A 107 2.80 -11.44 1.62
CA TYR A 107 2.94 -10.72 0.38
C TYR A 107 2.36 -11.49 -0.81
N VAL A 108 1.53 -10.81 -1.60
CA VAL A 108 0.98 -11.33 -2.85
C VAL A 108 1.92 -10.97 -4.00
N PRO A 109 2.51 -11.93 -4.72
CA PRO A 109 3.43 -11.66 -5.82
C PRO A 109 2.84 -10.75 -6.90
N LYS A 110 3.66 -9.88 -7.47
CA LYS A 110 3.31 -8.90 -8.52
C LYS A 110 2.29 -7.86 -8.08
N SER A 111 2.22 -7.58 -6.78
CA SER A 111 1.34 -6.57 -6.22
C SER A 111 2.10 -5.39 -5.60
N HIS A 112 1.36 -4.34 -5.28
CA HIS A 112 1.78 -3.26 -4.40
C HIS A 112 0.86 -3.30 -3.17
N MET A 113 1.32 -3.95 -2.08
CA MET A 113 0.50 -4.08 -0.87
C MET A 113 0.79 -2.94 0.10
N CYS A 114 -0.23 -2.19 0.45
CA CYS A 114 -0.12 -1.10 1.41
C CYS A 114 -0.53 -1.56 2.80
N ILE A 115 0.37 -1.40 3.77
CA ILE A 115 0.17 -1.75 5.17
C ILE A 115 0.14 -0.51 6.06
N SER A 116 -0.60 -0.58 7.16
CA SER A 116 -0.76 0.54 8.10
C SER A 116 -0.22 0.19 9.48
N PHE A 117 0.51 1.14 10.06
CA PHE A 117 1.00 1.07 11.44
C PHE A 117 0.22 1.97 12.39
N THR A 118 -0.71 2.78 11.87
CA THR A 118 -1.44 3.78 12.65
C THR A 118 -2.75 3.23 13.19
N GLY A 119 -2.94 3.32 14.51
CA GLY A 119 -4.20 3.00 15.17
C GLY A 119 -4.14 1.79 16.10
N PRO A 120 -5.09 1.73 17.07
CA PRO A 120 -5.06 0.74 18.15
C PRO A 120 -5.40 -0.68 17.72
N TYR A 121 -6.08 -0.82 16.56
CA TYR A 121 -6.56 -2.11 16.05
C TYR A 121 -5.62 -2.78 15.06
N LYS A 122 -4.40 -2.21 14.83
CA LYS A 122 -3.41 -2.78 13.93
C LYS A 122 -2.62 -3.89 14.61
N HIS A 123 -2.21 -4.88 13.82
CA HIS A 123 -1.34 -5.94 14.33
C HIS A 123 0.03 -5.38 14.73
N PHE A 124 0.56 -4.47 13.93
CA PHE A 124 1.79 -3.76 14.22
C PHE A 124 1.46 -2.30 14.56
N LYS A 125 1.65 -1.94 15.83
CA LYS A 125 1.16 -0.67 16.40
C LYS A 125 2.31 0.31 16.56
N LEU A 126 2.42 1.23 15.64
CA LEU A 126 3.20 2.46 15.81
C LEU A 126 2.23 3.64 15.89
N SER A 127 2.71 4.77 16.39
CA SER A 127 1.89 5.97 16.52
C SER A 127 1.45 6.52 15.16
N LYS A 128 2.30 6.38 14.15
CA LYS A 128 2.08 6.88 12.78
C LYS A 128 2.90 6.05 11.79
N GLY A 129 2.45 6.01 10.53
CA GLY A 129 3.20 5.41 9.44
C GLY A 129 2.45 4.30 8.71
N GLY A 130 3.05 3.88 7.61
CA GLY A 130 2.67 2.75 6.78
C GLY A 130 3.84 2.30 5.93
N ALA A 131 3.61 1.33 5.07
CA ALA A 131 4.59 0.95 4.05
C ALA A 131 3.91 0.39 2.81
N ILE A 132 4.63 0.45 1.69
CA ILE A 132 4.29 -0.21 0.44
C ILE A 132 5.25 -1.40 0.29
N LEU A 133 4.70 -2.59 0.11
CA LEU A 133 5.43 -3.82 -0.17
C LEU A 133 5.36 -4.10 -1.68
N THR A 134 6.46 -4.46 -2.30
CA THR A 134 6.51 -4.75 -3.74
C THR A 134 7.64 -5.73 -4.07
N ASP A 135 7.53 -6.44 -5.20
CA ASP A 135 8.62 -7.23 -5.80
C ASP A 135 9.17 -6.57 -7.08
N ASP A 136 8.59 -5.45 -7.50
CA ASP A 136 9.02 -4.65 -8.64
C ASP A 136 10.11 -3.65 -8.21
N TYR A 137 11.31 -3.79 -8.79
CA TYR A 137 12.46 -2.93 -8.47
C TYR A 137 12.29 -1.49 -8.96
N GLU A 138 11.69 -1.29 -10.13
CA GLU A 138 11.44 0.05 -10.67
C GLU A 138 10.39 0.81 -9.83
N ALA A 139 9.32 0.12 -9.43
CA ALA A 139 8.35 0.65 -8.49
C ALA A 139 9.00 1.02 -7.15
N TYR A 140 9.83 0.13 -6.60
CA TYR A 140 10.58 0.40 -5.37
C TYR A 140 11.43 1.68 -5.46
N LEU A 141 12.19 1.84 -6.53
CA LEU A 141 13.01 3.04 -6.74
C LEU A 141 12.15 4.30 -6.87
N TRP A 142 11.01 4.17 -7.57
CA TRP A 142 10.09 5.28 -7.75
C TRP A 142 9.44 5.68 -6.42
N PHE A 143 8.90 4.74 -5.65
CA PHE A 143 8.30 5.00 -4.34
C PHE A 143 9.28 5.63 -3.35
N ARG A 144 10.53 5.18 -3.34
CA ARG A 144 11.58 5.79 -2.50
C ARG A 144 11.83 7.25 -2.81
N ARG A 145 11.66 7.68 -4.05
CA ARG A 145 11.78 9.08 -4.46
C ARG A 145 10.52 9.88 -4.18
N ALA A 146 9.37 9.29 -4.44
CA ALA A 146 8.07 9.96 -4.38
C ALA A 146 7.55 10.20 -2.95
N ARG A 147 8.06 9.48 -1.96
CA ARG A 147 7.61 9.59 -0.56
C ARG A 147 8.03 10.87 0.16
N TYR A 148 8.89 11.70 -0.43
CA TYR A 148 9.41 12.96 0.13
C TYR A 148 8.73 14.18 -0.48
#